data_712c1110b20f53b8e0cb82ed6f244bc3
#
_entry.id   712c1110b20f53b8e0cb82ed6f244bc3
#
_cell.length_a   1.000
_cell.length_b   1.000
_cell.length_c   1.000
_cell.angle_alpha   90.00
_cell.angle_beta   90.00
_cell.angle_gamma   90.00
#
_symmetry.space_group_name_H-M   'P 1'
#
loop_
_entity.id
_entity.type
_entity.pdbx_description
1 polymer ?
#
loop_
_entity_poly.entity_id
_entity_poly.type
_entity_poly.pdbx_seq_one_letter_code
_entity_poly.pdbx_strand_id
1 'polypeptide(L)'
;IGNNVILHAGVVVGADGFGYVSDGSRHIKFPQIGTVVIEDDVEIGANSCVDRGALGETRIGRGTKIDNLVQIAHNDLIGENVIIAAMTGLSGSVELGEGVVLAGQV
;
A
#
# COMPACT_ATOMS: atom_id res chain seq x y z
N ILE A 1 11.22 -1.26 -7.32
CA ILE A 1 11.70 -1.00 -5.94
C ILE A 1 12.99 -0.21 -6.02
N GLY A 2 13.06 0.88 -5.27
CA GLY A 2 14.22 1.77 -5.26
C GLY A 2 15.40 1.26 -4.45
N ASN A 3 16.34 2.17 -4.11
CA ASN A 3 17.55 1.85 -3.38
C ASN A 3 17.34 1.90 -1.86
N ASN A 4 18.09 1.09 -1.12
CA ASN A 4 18.08 1.06 0.34
C ASN A 4 16.70 0.77 0.93
N VAL A 5 15.88 0.01 0.24
CA VAL A 5 14.56 -0.42 0.72
C VAL A 5 14.75 -1.62 1.64
N ILE A 6 14.05 -1.61 2.77
CA ILE A 6 14.01 -2.72 3.72
C ILE A 6 12.60 -3.28 3.78
N LEU A 7 12.46 -4.55 3.44
CA LEU A 7 11.20 -5.28 3.56
C LEU A 7 11.40 -6.37 4.61
N HIS A 8 10.66 -6.27 5.70
CA HIS A 8 10.75 -7.27 6.78
C HIS A 8 10.00 -8.56 6.42
N ALA A 9 10.07 -9.56 7.28
CA ALA A 9 9.50 -10.88 7.03
C ALA A 9 7.99 -10.79 6.79
N GLY A 10 7.51 -11.52 5.80
CA GLY A 10 6.08 -11.61 5.50
C GLY A 10 5.49 -10.44 4.75
N VAL A 11 6.30 -9.44 4.36
CA VAL A 11 5.81 -8.34 3.50
C VAL A 11 5.40 -8.92 2.15
N VAL A 12 4.22 -8.54 1.68
CA VAL A 12 3.72 -8.90 0.36
C VAL A 12 3.58 -7.62 -0.47
N VAL A 13 4.26 -7.59 -1.61
CA VAL A 13 4.21 -6.46 -2.54
C VAL A 13 3.61 -6.95 -3.85
N GLY A 14 2.58 -6.26 -4.32
CA GLY A 14 1.99 -6.54 -5.62
C GLY A 14 0.86 -7.56 -5.61
N ALA A 15 0.26 -7.84 -4.45
CA ALA A 15 -0.96 -8.63 -4.40
C ALA A 15 -2.11 -7.90 -5.08
N ASP A 16 -3.11 -8.65 -5.53
CA ASP A 16 -4.29 -8.06 -6.14
C ASP A 16 -5.02 -7.15 -5.17
N GLY A 17 -5.43 -5.98 -5.66
CA GLY A 17 -6.30 -5.10 -4.91
C GLY A 17 -7.67 -5.73 -4.70
N PHE A 18 -8.38 -5.24 -3.70
CA PHE A 18 -9.71 -5.73 -3.33
C PHE A 18 -10.76 -4.95 -4.12
N GLY A 19 -11.11 -5.46 -5.30
CA GLY A 19 -12.05 -4.79 -6.18
C GLY A 19 -13.00 -5.79 -6.84
N TYR A 20 -14.30 -5.59 -6.62
CA TYR A 20 -15.36 -6.43 -7.13
C TYR A 20 -16.53 -5.61 -7.63
N VAL A 21 -17.22 -6.13 -8.63
CA VAL A 21 -18.44 -5.53 -9.18
C VAL A 21 -19.58 -6.52 -8.97
N SER A 22 -20.71 -6.02 -8.45
CA SER A 22 -21.89 -6.86 -8.28
C SER A 22 -22.71 -6.89 -9.56
N ASP A 23 -23.14 -8.10 -9.98
CA ASP A 23 -24.09 -8.27 -11.08
C ASP A 23 -25.54 -8.46 -10.59
N GLY A 24 -25.77 -8.21 -9.29
CA GLY A 24 -27.06 -8.40 -8.64
C GLY A 24 -27.22 -9.74 -7.96
N SER A 25 -26.41 -10.75 -8.28
CA SER A 25 -26.47 -12.08 -7.67
C SER A 25 -25.15 -12.52 -7.06
N ARG A 26 -24.02 -11.99 -7.51
CA ARG A 26 -22.70 -12.36 -7.02
C ARG A 26 -21.71 -11.21 -7.24
N HIS A 27 -20.57 -11.32 -6.58
CA HIS A 27 -19.47 -10.37 -6.75
C HIS A 27 -18.51 -10.91 -7.81
N ILE A 28 -18.27 -10.13 -8.85
CA ILE A 28 -17.36 -10.47 -9.93
C ILE A 28 -16.07 -9.67 -9.73
N LYS A 29 -14.93 -10.36 -9.72
CA LYS A 29 -13.64 -9.72 -9.52
C LYS A 29 -13.33 -8.76 -10.66
N PHE A 30 -12.95 -7.54 -10.30
CA PHE A 30 -12.39 -6.56 -11.23
C PHE A 30 -10.90 -6.87 -11.42
N PRO A 31 -10.41 -7.05 -12.66
CA PRO A 31 -9.00 -7.38 -12.88
C PRO A 31 -8.05 -6.34 -12.30
N GLN A 32 -6.99 -6.82 -11.66
CA GLN A 32 -5.96 -5.98 -11.03
C GLN A 32 -4.67 -6.16 -11.81
N ILE A 33 -4.36 -5.21 -12.69
CA ILE A 33 -3.26 -5.35 -13.67
C ILE A 33 -2.20 -4.24 -13.54
N GLY A 34 -2.33 -3.35 -12.58
CA GLY A 34 -1.36 -2.29 -12.35
C GLY A 34 -0.11 -2.76 -11.62
N THR A 35 0.65 -1.82 -11.12
CA THR A 35 1.96 -2.05 -10.52
C THR A 35 2.09 -1.42 -9.15
N VAL A 36 3.21 -1.68 -8.48
CA VAL A 36 3.63 -1.00 -7.25
C VAL A 36 4.98 -0.34 -7.52
N VAL A 37 5.12 0.90 -7.06
CA VAL A 37 6.39 1.62 -7.06
C VAL A 37 6.75 1.95 -5.61
N ILE A 38 7.91 1.49 -5.18
CA ILE A 38 8.47 1.80 -3.85
C ILE A 38 9.75 2.59 -4.08
N GLU A 39 9.78 3.83 -3.60
CA GLU A 39 10.91 4.72 -3.80
C GLU A 39 12.03 4.43 -2.81
N ASP A 40 13.10 5.22 -2.85
CA ASP A 40 14.30 4.98 -2.05
C ASP A 40 14.05 5.14 -0.55
N ASP A 41 14.83 4.42 0.25
CA ASP A 41 14.87 4.57 1.70
C ASP A 41 13.55 4.28 2.41
N VAL A 42 12.69 3.48 1.78
CA VAL A 42 11.42 3.02 2.38
C VAL A 42 11.70 1.78 3.24
N GLU A 43 11.04 1.72 4.38
CA GLU A 43 11.07 0.52 5.23
C GLU A 43 9.65 0.06 5.51
N ILE A 44 9.37 -1.23 5.31
CA ILE A 44 8.03 -1.81 5.50
C ILE A 44 8.13 -2.96 6.49
N GLY A 45 7.38 -2.84 7.58
CA GLY A 45 7.36 -3.79 8.68
C GLY A 45 6.73 -5.13 8.34
N ALA A 46 6.90 -6.09 9.24
CA ALA A 46 6.51 -7.47 9.03
C ALA A 46 5.01 -7.62 8.74
N ASN A 47 4.70 -8.50 7.80
CA ASN A 47 3.33 -8.87 7.43
C ASN A 47 2.48 -7.71 6.92
N SER A 48 3.08 -6.61 6.53
CA SER A 48 2.37 -5.53 5.83
C SER A 48 2.18 -5.91 4.37
N CYS A 49 1.08 -5.46 3.79
CA CYS A 49 0.75 -5.74 2.40
C CYS A 49 0.61 -4.44 1.61
N VAL A 50 1.18 -4.44 0.42
CA VAL A 50 1.06 -3.33 -0.53
C VAL A 50 0.46 -3.89 -1.81
N ASP A 51 -0.79 -3.58 -2.05
CA ASP A 51 -1.51 -4.10 -3.21
C ASP A 51 -1.13 -3.34 -4.47
N ARG A 52 -1.17 -4.03 -5.59
CA ARG A 52 -0.95 -3.42 -6.90
C ARG A 52 -2.08 -2.46 -7.27
N GLY A 53 -1.82 -1.52 -8.14
CA GLY A 53 -2.89 -0.73 -8.73
C GLY A 53 -3.86 -1.61 -9.54
N ALA A 54 -5.13 -1.25 -9.57
CA ALA A 54 -6.10 -1.88 -10.48
C ALA A 54 -5.67 -1.57 -11.92
N LEU A 55 -5.50 -0.30 -12.21
CA LEU A 55 -4.80 0.26 -13.36
C LEU A 55 -3.80 1.26 -12.80
N GLY A 56 -2.71 1.54 -13.52
CA GLY A 56 -1.70 2.47 -13.03
C GLY A 56 -0.90 1.87 -11.88
N GLU A 57 -0.68 2.63 -10.83
CA GLU A 57 0.25 2.22 -9.78
C GLU A 57 -0.24 2.55 -8.37
N THR A 58 0.22 1.76 -7.41
CA THR A 58 0.29 2.11 -5.99
C THR A 58 1.71 2.61 -5.74
N ARG A 59 1.87 3.77 -5.09
CA ARG A 59 3.19 4.38 -4.93
C ARG A 59 3.48 4.72 -3.48
N ILE A 60 4.68 4.36 -3.03
CA ILE A 60 5.18 4.73 -1.70
C ILE A 60 6.38 5.65 -1.88
N GLY A 61 6.27 6.87 -1.38
CA GLY A 61 7.28 7.92 -1.54
C GLY A 61 8.51 7.68 -0.68
N ARG A 62 9.61 8.29 -1.12
CA ARG A 62 10.93 8.15 -0.50
C ARG A 62 10.91 8.44 0.99
N GLY A 63 11.65 7.64 1.75
CA GLY A 63 11.86 7.84 3.18
C GLY A 63 10.68 7.43 4.07
N THR A 64 9.60 6.95 3.50
CA THR A 64 8.41 6.52 4.24
C THR A 64 8.72 5.28 5.07
N LYS A 65 8.20 5.26 6.30
CA LYS A 65 8.34 4.14 7.22
C LYS A 65 6.97 3.59 7.58
N ILE A 66 6.79 2.31 7.35
CA ILE A 66 5.53 1.60 7.57
C ILE A 66 5.79 0.49 8.58
N ASP A 67 5.01 0.46 9.65
CA ASP A 67 5.11 -0.52 10.71
C ASP A 67 4.50 -1.87 10.28
N ASN A 68 4.42 -2.79 11.20
CA ASN A 68 3.89 -4.13 10.97
C ASN A 68 2.37 -4.11 10.78
N LEU A 69 1.86 -5.10 10.06
CA LEU A 69 0.42 -5.35 9.94
C LEU A 69 -0.35 -4.16 9.37
N VAL A 70 0.23 -3.50 8.37
CA VAL A 70 -0.39 -2.36 7.68
C VAL A 70 -0.90 -2.82 6.33
N GLN A 71 -2.09 -2.32 5.94
CA GLN A 71 -2.68 -2.57 4.64
C GLN A 71 -2.61 -1.30 3.78
N ILE A 72 -1.86 -1.35 2.70
CA ILE A 72 -1.82 -0.32 1.66
C ILE A 72 -2.59 -0.86 0.47
N ALA A 73 -3.74 -0.27 0.18
CA ALA A 73 -4.63 -0.77 -0.85
C ALA A 73 -4.23 -0.28 -2.25
N HIS A 74 -4.96 -0.78 -3.25
CA HIS A 74 -4.71 -0.45 -4.65
C HIS A 74 -4.78 1.05 -4.92
N ASN A 75 -3.86 1.54 -5.72
CA ASN A 75 -3.83 2.94 -6.16
C ASN A 75 -3.63 3.97 -5.04
N ASP A 76 -3.19 3.55 -3.86
CA ASP A 76 -2.81 4.50 -2.81
C ASP A 76 -1.54 5.24 -3.22
N LEU A 77 -1.51 6.53 -2.99
CA LEU A 77 -0.37 7.39 -3.23
C LEU A 77 0.14 7.92 -1.89
N ILE A 78 1.23 7.32 -1.42
CA ILE A 78 1.85 7.70 -0.16
C ILE A 78 2.99 8.68 -0.47
N GLY A 79 2.94 9.86 0.11
CA GLY A 79 3.96 10.88 -0.10
C GLY A 79 5.31 10.53 0.51
N GLU A 80 6.25 11.45 0.46
CA GLU A 80 7.58 11.26 1.03
C GLU A 80 7.57 11.42 2.54
N ASN A 81 8.44 10.69 3.23
CA ASN A 81 8.66 10.80 4.68
C ASN A 81 7.39 10.64 5.53
N VAL A 82 6.48 9.79 5.09
CA VAL A 82 5.26 9.43 5.82
C VAL A 82 5.60 8.38 6.88
N ILE A 83 4.91 8.44 8.02
CA ILE A 83 5.00 7.43 9.10
C ILE A 83 3.63 6.80 9.26
N ILE A 84 3.57 5.48 9.15
CA ILE A 84 2.33 4.72 9.35
C ILE A 84 2.58 3.68 10.43
N ALA A 85 1.92 3.83 11.58
CA ALA A 85 2.05 2.91 12.69
C ALA A 85 1.21 1.64 12.47
N ALA A 86 1.42 0.66 13.33
CA ALA A 86 0.88 -0.69 13.17
C ALA A 86 -0.63 -0.73 13.10
N MET A 87 -1.14 -1.73 12.37
CA MET A 87 -2.57 -2.03 12.24
C MET A 87 -3.38 -0.91 11.61
N THR A 88 -2.73 -0.05 10.83
CA THR A 88 -3.40 0.96 10.02
C THR A 88 -3.87 0.33 8.71
N GLY A 89 -5.09 0.65 8.29
CA GLY A 89 -5.63 0.22 7.01
C GLY A 89 -6.00 1.41 6.14
N LEU A 90 -5.50 1.43 4.93
CA LEU A 90 -5.90 2.41 3.92
C LEU A 90 -6.82 1.75 2.90
N SER A 91 -7.93 2.38 2.60
CA SER A 91 -8.78 1.95 1.48
C SER A 91 -8.13 2.35 0.16
N GLY A 92 -8.66 1.84 -0.96
CA GLY A 92 -8.09 2.15 -2.27
C GLY A 92 -8.15 3.63 -2.62
N SER A 93 -7.19 4.08 -3.42
CA SER A 93 -7.11 5.44 -3.97
C SER A 93 -7.01 6.55 -2.93
N VAL A 94 -6.42 6.26 -1.78
CA VAL A 94 -6.12 7.25 -0.74
C VAL A 94 -4.83 7.98 -1.10
N GLU A 95 -4.78 9.28 -0.82
CA GLU A 95 -3.57 10.08 -0.94
C GLU A 95 -3.13 10.57 0.43
N LEU A 96 -1.87 10.32 0.77
CA LEU A 96 -1.23 10.89 1.95
C LEU A 96 -0.15 11.86 1.51
N GLY A 97 -0.23 13.10 2.00
CA GLY A 97 0.76 14.12 1.70
C GLY A 97 2.10 13.86 2.37
N GLU A 98 3.11 14.62 1.98
CA GLU A 98 4.46 14.52 2.56
C GLU A 98 4.42 14.73 4.07
N GLY A 99 5.13 13.89 4.80
CA GLY A 99 5.31 14.02 6.24
C GLY A 99 4.11 13.65 7.10
N VAL A 100 3.05 13.13 6.52
CA VAL A 100 1.86 12.70 7.30
C VAL A 100 2.26 11.59 8.28
N VAL A 101 1.71 11.66 9.48
CA VAL A 101 1.89 10.62 10.51
C VAL A 101 0.53 10.04 10.87
N LEU A 102 0.38 8.72 10.68
CA LEU A 102 -0.80 7.99 11.10
C LEU A 102 -0.44 7.18 12.34
N ALA A 103 -1.12 7.44 13.45
CA ALA A 103 -1.01 6.65 14.66
C ALA A 103 -1.66 5.27 14.46
N GLY A 104 -1.37 4.33 15.33
CA GLY A 104 -1.83 2.95 15.16
C GLY A 104 -3.35 2.80 15.06
N GLN A 105 -3.77 1.78 14.33
CA GLN A 105 -5.17 1.40 14.16
C GLN A 105 -6.04 2.46 13.47
N VAL A 106 -5.45 3.22 12.58
CA VAL A 106 -6.21 4.20 11.79
C VAL A 106 -6.88 3.53 10.58
#